data_ccfdc87cba59b2a8828bb7d4b58e1966
#
_entry.id   ccfdc87cba59b2a8828bb7d4b58e1966
#
_cell.length_a   1.000
_cell.length_b   1.000
_cell.length_c   1.000
_cell.angle_alpha   90.00
_cell.angle_beta   90.00
_cell.angle_gamma   90.00
#
_symmetry.space_group_name_H-M   'P 1'
#
loop_
_entity.id
_entity.type
_entity.pdbx_description
1 polymer ?
#
loop_
_entity_poly.entity_id
_entity_poly.type
_entity_poly.pdbx_seq_one_letter_code
_entity_poly.pdbx_strand_id
1 'polypeptide(L)'
;KGSATIEMAYIMPLFLWMFLMIMTAAFYFHDKVILYAAAYETAVTGAELERREESDEVILAEHFQERIKGKLIFFSGASAEIEESLEKVTVRVSAQKGKWRIQGEERATVMRPEILLRHKSKEETR
;
A
#
# COMPACT_ATOMS: atom_id res chain seq x y z
N LYS A 1 20.65 -44.64 20.18
CA LYS A 1 20.08 -44.56 18.82
C LYS A 1 18.58 -44.25 18.83
N GLY A 2 17.80 -44.75 19.78
CA GLY A 2 16.37 -44.45 19.86
C GLY A 2 16.06 -43.01 20.22
N SER A 3 16.87 -42.37 21.10
CA SER A 3 16.66 -40.95 21.48
C SER A 3 16.93 -39.97 20.33
N ALA A 4 17.93 -40.27 19.47
CA ALA A 4 18.22 -39.44 18.30
C ALA A 4 17.06 -39.46 17.31
N THR A 5 16.43 -40.62 17.10
CA THR A 5 15.25 -40.73 16.21
C THR A 5 14.05 -39.97 16.77
N ILE A 6 13.83 -40.03 18.07
CA ILE A 6 12.76 -39.30 18.76
C ILE A 6 13.00 -37.79 18.67
N GLU A 7 14.24 -37.36 18.88
CA GLU A 7 14.62 -35.93 18.74
C GLU A 7 14.36 -35.42 17.34
N MET A 8 14.71 -36.17 16.28
CA MET A 8 14.44 -35.81 14.89
C MET A 8 12.94 -35.74 14.61
N ALA A 9 12.15 -36.62 15.23
CA ALA A 9 10.70 -36.62 15.08
C ALA A 9 10.05 -35.34 15.61
N TYR A 10 10.64 -34.71 16.64
CA TYR A 10 10.19 -33.40 17.16
C TYR A 10 10.77 -32.23 16.38
N ILE A 11 11.98 -32.33 15.88
CA ILE A 11 12.68 -31.28 15.17
C ILE A 11 12.04 -31.03 13.78
N MET A 12 11.70 -32.09 13.04
CA MET A 12 11.15 -31.95 11.69
C MET A 12 9.84 -31.14 11.64
N PRO A 13 8.83 -31.43 12.49
CA PRO A 13 7.63 -30.60 12.53
C PRO A 13 7.92 -29.16 12.91
N LEU A 14 8.89 -28.92 13.81
CA LEU A 14 9.28 -27.57 14.21
C LEU A 14 9.89 -26.80 13.04
N PHE A 15 10.76 -27.42 12.23
CA PHE A 15 11.34 -26.81 11.04
C PHE A 15 10.26 -26.51 9.99
N LEU A 16 9.31 -27.41 9.77
CA LEU A 16 8.22 -27.20 8.83
C LEU A 16 7.35 -26.03 9.29
N TRP A 17 7.02 -25.97 10.57
CA TRP A 17 6.23 -24.87 11.13
C TRP A 17 6.95 -23.53 10.96
N MET A 18 8.26 -23.49 11.27
CA MET A 18 9.09 -22.30 11.12
C MET A 18 9.15 -21.86 9.65
N PHE A 19 9.31 -22.82 8.74
CA PHE A 19 9.33 -22.56 7.30
C PHE A 19 8.00 -21.94 6.82
N LEU A 20 6.87 -22.49 7.27
CA LEU A 20 5.55 -21.97 6.95
C LEU A 20 5.36 -20.54 7.47
N MET A 21 5.87 -20.26 8.67
CA MET A 21 5.82 -18.91 9.25
C MET A 21 6.62 -17.91 8.41
N ILE A 22 7.81 -18.31 7.97
CA ILE A 22 8.66 -17.46 7.12
C ILE A 22 7.98 -17.21 5.77
N MET A 23 7.40 -18.24 5.16
CA MET A 23 6.68 -18.09 3.88
C MET A 23 5.47 -17.18 4.01
N THR A 24 4.71 -17.32 5.09
CA THR A 24 3.54 -16.47 5.36
C THR A 24 3.98 -15.02 5.51
N ALA A 25 5.05 -14.78 6.26
CA ALA A 25 5.60 -13.43 6.44
C ALA A 25 6.08 -12.85 5.11
N ALA A 26 6.74 -13.66 4.27
CA ALA A 26 7.21 -13.21 2.96
C ALA A 26 6.04 -12.80 2.06
N PHE A 27 4.97 -13.59 2.00
CA PHE A 27 3.79 -13.26 1.21
C PHE A 27 3.07 -12.03 1.75
N TYR A 28 3.01 -11.88 3.07
CA TYR A 28 2.43 -10.70 3.71
C TYR A 28 3.19 -9.42 3.29
N PHE A 29 4.53 -9.45 3.41
CA PHE A 29 5.35 -8.30 3.02
C PHE A 29 5.29 -8.03 1.52
N HIS A 30 5.22 -9.08 0.70
CA HIS A 30 5.03 -8.94 -0.75
C HIS A 30 3.76 -8.14 -1.05
N ASP A 31 2.63 -8.55 -0.47
CA ASP A 31 1.36 -7.89 -0.69
C ASP A 31 1.36 -6.45 -0.14
N LYS A 32 2.02 -6.24 1.00
CA LYS A 32 2.18 -4.92 1.58
C LYS A 32 2.92 -3.96 0.64
N VAL A 33 4.01 -4.43 0.03
CA VAL A 33 4.78 -3.64 -0.95
C VAL A 33 3.93 -3.33 -2.17
N ILE A 34 3.19 -4.32 -2.69
CA ILE A 34 2.30 -4.13 -3.85
C ILE A 34 1.22 -3.08 -3.53
N LEU A 35 0.61 -3.15 -2.36
CA LEU A 35 -0.43 -2.21 -1.95
C LEU A 35 0.11 -0.79 -1.79
N TYR A 36 1.27 -0.64 -1.15
CA TYR A 36 1.89 0.68 -1.00
C TYR A 36 2.34 1.26 -2.33
N ALA A 37 2.92 0.43 -3.21
CA ALA A 37 3.33 0.88 -4.54
C ALA A 37 2.11 1.32 -5.36
N ALA A 38 1.03 0.55 -5.34
CA ALA A 38 -0.20 0.89 -6.04
C ALA A 38 -0.84 2.17 -5.48
N ALA A 39 -0.82 2.34 -4.15
CA ALA A 39 -1.31 3.54 -3.49
C ALA A 39 -0.50 4.77 -3.89
N TYR A 40 0.82 4.66 -3.88
CA TYR A 40 1.72 5.73 -4.29
C TYR A 40 1.51 6.13 -5.75
N GLU A 41 1.46 5.15 -6.66
CA GLU A 41 1.22 5.41 -8.07
C GLU A 41 -0.14 6.05 -8.31
N THR A 42 -1.17 5.61 -7.58
CA THR A 42 -2.51 6.20 -7.66
C THR A 42 -2.49 7.64 -7.15
N ALA A 43 -1.77 7.90 -6.06
CA ALA A 43 -1.63 9.25 -5.51
C ALA A 43 -0.92 10.18 -6.50
N VAL A 44 0.15 9.71 -7.13
CA VAL A 44 0.89 10.48 -8.16
C VAL A 44 0.00 10.76 -9.37
N THR A 45 -0.73 9.75 -9.84
CA THR A 45 -1.68 9.91 -10.95
C THR A 45 -2.77 10.91 -10.59
N GLY A 46 -3.29 10.82 -9.35
CA GLY A 46 -4.28 11.77 -8.85
C GLY A 46 -3.77 13.20 -8.80
N ALA A 47 -2.52 13.39 -8.35
CA ALA A 47 -1.88 14.70 -8.31
C ALA A 47 -1.72 15.29 -9.72
N GLU A 48 -1.36 14.45 -10.69
CA GLU A 48 -1.26 14.86 -12.09
C GLU A 48 -2.61 15.30 -12.66
N LEU A 49 -3.66 14.50 -12.42
CA LEU A 49 -5.02 14.81 -12.89
C LEU A 49 -5.59 16.03 -12.18
N GLU A 50 -5.31 16.19 -10.89
CA GLU A 50 -5.73 17.38 -10.13
C GLU A 50 -5.10 18.65 -10.71
N ARG A 51 -3.83 18.57 -11.08
CA ARG A 51 -3.13 19.68 -11.74
C ARG A 51 -3.80 20.07 -13.06
N ARG A 52 -4.36 19.10 -13.78
CA ARG A 52 -5.08 19.31 -15.03
C ARG A 52 -6.56 19.58 -14.84
N GLU A 53 -7.04 19.59 -13.62
CA GLU A 53 -8.45 19.73 -13.26
C GLU A 53 -9.35 18.62 -13.83
N GLU A 54 -8.76 17.45 -14.08
CA GLU A 54 -9.45 16.28 -14.64
C GLU A 54 -9.60 15.14 -13.62
N SER A 55 -9.34 15.40 -12.33
CA SER A 55 -9.36 14.35 -11.33
C SER A 55 -10.77 13.90 -10.96
N ASP A 56 -10.93 12.60 -10.75
CA ASP A 56 -12.15 11.98 -10.28
C ASP A 56 -11.75 10.83 -9.35
N GLU A 57 -12.29 10.85 -8.14
CA GLU A 57 -12.00 9.81 -7.13
C GLU A 57 -12.39 8.42 -7.62
N VAL A 58 -13.46 8.29 -8.39
CA VAL A 58 -13.92 7.01 -8.95
C VAL A 58 -12.89 6.45 -9.92
N ILE A 59 -12.36 7.30 -10.80
CA ILE A 59 -11.33 6.89 -11.77
C ILE A 59 -10.06 6.44 -11.05
N LEU A 60 -9.65 7.17 -10.00
CA LEU A 60 -8.48 6.82 -9.22
C LEU A 60 -8.67 5.50 -8.46
N ALA A 61 -9.85 5.26 -7.91
CA ALA A 61 -10.17 4.00 -7.25
C ALA A 61 -10.11 2.82 -8.23
N GLU A 62 -10.60 3.01 -9.45
CA GLU A 62 -10.52 2.00 -10.51
C GLU A 62 -9.07 1.72 -10.90
N HIS A 63 -8.24 2.75 -11.05
CA HIS A 63 -6.81 2.59 -11.34
C HIS A 63 -6.10 1.80 -10.24
N PHE A 64 -6.41 2.08 -8.98
CA PHE A 64 -5.84 1.33 -7.87
C PHE A 64 -6.20 -0.15 -7.96
N GLN A 65 -7.49 -0.46 -8.19
CA GLN A 65 -7.95 -1.85 -8.30
C GLN A 65 -7.30 -2.57 -9.49
N GLU A 66 -7.14 -1.92 -10.62
CA GLU A 66 -6.45 -2.48 -11.78
C GLU A 66 -4.99 -2.79 -11.48
N ARG A 67 -4.31 -1.92 -10.75
CA ARG A 67 -2.89 -2.09 -10.42
C ARG A 67 -2.64 -3.28 -9.50
N ILE A 68 -3.58 -3.59 -8.60
CA ILE A 68 -3.43 -4.71 -7.66
C ILE A 68 -4.04 -6.00 -8.16
N LYS A 69 -4.81 -5.98 -9.24
CA LYS A 69 -5.53 -7.13 -9.76
C LYS A 69 -4.56 -8.25 -10.15
N GLY A 70 -4.73 -9.41 -9.53
CA GLY A 70 -3.92 -10.59 -9.80
C GLY A 70 -2.50 -10.54 -9.24
N LYS A 71 -2.12 -9.49 -8.53
CA LYS A 71 -0.77 -9.33 -7.96
C LYS A 71 -0.68 -9.73 -6.50
N LEU A 72 -1.81 -9.73 -5.79
CA LEU A 72 -1.83 -10.11 -4.38
C LEU A 72 -1.80 -11.63 -4.23
N ILE A 73 -0.97 -12.11 -3.32
CA ILE A 73 -0.79 -13.54 -3.05
C ILE A 73 -1.52 -13.94 -1.76
N PHE A 74 -1.28 -13.21 -0.67
CA PHE A 74 -1.80 -13.51 0.65
C PHE A 74 -3.23 -12.97 0.83
N PHE A 75 -3.45 -11.74 0.43
CA PHE A 75 -4.76 -11.09 0.54
C PHE A 75 -5.55 -11.29 -0.75
N SER A 76 -6.85 -11.54 -0.61
CA SER A 76 -7.74 -11.73 -1.77
C SER A 76 -8.09 -10.42 -2.47
N GLY A 77 -7.91 -9.30 -1.78
CA GLY A 77 -8.19 -7.99 -2.33
C GLY A 77 -7.97 -6.91 -1.31
N ALA A 78 -8.02 -5.68 -1.75
CA ALA A 78 -7.82 -4.51 -0.91
C ALA A 78 -8.75 -3.40 -1.34
N SER A 79 -9.03 -2.48 -0.42
CA SER A 79 -9.81 -1.27 -0.70
C SER A 79 -8.94 -0.04 -0.52
N ALA A 80 -9.28 1.02 -1.24
CA ALA A 80 -8.59 2.29 -1.14
C ALA A 80 -9.59 3.42 -0.96
N GLU A 81 -9.29 4.33 -0.03
CA GLU A 81 -10.02 5.58 0.11
C GLU A 81 -9.12 6.68 -0.43
N ILE A 82 -9.67 7.53 -1.28
CA ILE A 82 -8.93 8.59 -1.94
C ILE A 82 -9.52 9.93 -1.49
N GLU A 83 -8.66 10.75 -0.91
CA GLU A 83 -9.03 12.13 -0.54
C GLU A 83 -8.24 13.08 -1.44
N GLU A 84 -8.95 13.92 -2.16
CA GLU A 84 -8.36 14.94 -3.00
C GLU A 84 -8.51 16.30 -2.36
N SER A 85 -7.41 17.03 -2.31
CA SER A 85 -7.41 18.43 -1.90
C SER A 85 -6.66 19.25 -2.95
N LEU A 86 -6.74 20.57 -2.84
CA LEU A 86 -6.06 21.47 -3.78
C LEU A 86 -4.53 21.33 -3.76
N GLU A 87 -3.99 20.86 -2.64
CA GLU A 87 -2.55 20.75 -2.45
C GLU A 87 -1.99 19.34 -2.53
N LYS A 88 -2.80 18.33 -2.20
CA LYS A 88 -2.33 16.95 -2.13
C LYS A 88 -3.44 15.95 -2.40
N VAL A 89 -3.04 14.79 -2.84
CA VAL A 89 -3.90 13.61 -2.98
C VAL A 89 -3.43 12.57 -1.98
N THR A 90 -4.32 12.09 -1.14
CA THR A 90 -4.04 11.08 -0.12
C THR A 90 -4.79 9.80 -0.49
N VAL A 91 -4.08 8.69 -0.54
CA VAL A 91 -4.65 7.37 -0.80
C VAL A 91 -4.43 6.50 0.43
N ARG A 92 -5.52 6.08 1.06
CA ARG A 92 -5.49 5.17 2.20
C ARG A 92 -5.87 3.78 1.71
N VAL A 93 -5.03 2.81 2.00
CA VAL A 93 -5.27 1.43 1.59
C VAL A 93 -5.52 0.55 2.81
N SER A 94 -6.40 -0.41 2.65
CA SER A 94 -6.65 -1.41 3.67
C SER A 94 -6.89 -2.76 3.03
N ALA A 95 -6.32 -3.80 3.64
CA ALA A 95 -6.54 -5.18 3.24
C ALA A 95 -6.63 -6.02 4.52
N GLN A 96 -7.50 -7.02 4.50
CA GLN A 96 -7.73 -7.88 5.66
C GLN A 96 -7.91 -9.31 5.22
N LYS A 97 -7.30 -10.23 5.96
CA LYS A 97 -7.50 -11.66 5.81
C LYS A 97 -7.44 -12.32 7.19
N GLY A 98 -8.60 -12.72 7.72
CA GLY A 98 -8.69 -13.27 9.07
C GLY A 98 -8.18 -12.30 10.13
N LYS A 99 -7.11 -12.67 10.82
CA LYS A 99 -6.46 -11.83 11.83
C LYS A 99 -5.44 -10.86 11.26
N TRP A 100 -5.06 -11.05 10.00
CA TRP A 100 -4.05 -10.24 9.34
C TRP A 100 -4.68 -9.01 8.72
N ARG A 101 -4.04 -7.87 8.93
CA ARG A 101 -4.53 -6.60 8.43
C ARG A 101 -3.38 -5.71 8.00
N ILE A 102 -3.53 -5.10 6.82
CA ILE A 102 -2.62 -4.07 6.34
C ILE A 102 -3.41 -2.77 6.24
N GLN A 103 -2.85 -1.70 6.79
CA GLN A 103 -3.37 -0.35 6.62
C GLN A 103 -2.19 0.55 6.29
N GLY A 104 -2.36 1.41 5.31
CA GLY A 104 -1.33 2.32 4.90
C GLY A 104 -1.90 3.57 4.26
N GLU A 105 -1.07 4.58 4.16
CA GLU A 105 -1.44 5.86 3.58
C GLU A 105 -0.28 6.38 2.77
N GLU A 106 -0.55 6.75 1.52
CA GLU A 106 0.43 7.38 0.63
C GLU A 106 -0.12 8.70 0.14
N ARG A 107 0.76 9.68 0.06
CA ARG A 107 0.41 11.04 -0.33
C ARG A 107 1.26 11.51 -1.48
N ALA A 108 0.65 12.27 -2.39
CA ALA A 108 1.36 12.97 -3.44
C ALA A 108 0.94 14.43 -3.44
N THR A 109 1.91 15.31 -3.52
CA THR A 109 1.66 16.76 -3.56
C THR A 109 1.28 17.17 -4.98
N VAL A 110 0.23 17.96 -5.10
CA VAL A 110 -0.17 18.55 -6.38
C VAL A 110 0.79 19.70 -6.69
N MET A 111 1.54 19.57 -7.78
CA MET A 111 2.49 20.59 -8.21
C MET A 111 1.77 21.70 -8.99
N ARG A 112 1.37 22.73 -8.27
CA ARG A 112 0.79 23.94 -8.86
C ARG A 112 1.74 25.11 -8.56
N PRO A 113 2.57 25.53 -9.53
CA PRO A 113 3.54 26.61 -9.29
C PRO A 113 2.92 27.92 -8.80
N GLU A 114 1.73 28.24 -9.29
CA GLU A 114 1.01 29.46 -8.91
C GLU A 114 0.67 29.49 -7.41
N ILE A 115 0.20 28.35 -6.88
CA ILE A 115 -0.17 28.23 -5.45
C ILE A 115 1.08 28.28 -4.58
N LEU A 116 2.15 27.63 -5.00
CA LEU A 116 3.43 27.63 -4.28
C LEU A 116 4.01 29.03 -4.20
N LEU A 117 3.93 29.79 -5.27
CA LEU A 117 4.40 31.19 -5.31
C LEU A 117 3.57 32.08 -4.37
N ARG A 118 2.27 31.87 -4.31
CA ARG A 118 1.37 32.61 -3.41
C ARG A 118 1.69 32.32 -1.94
N HIS A 119 1.92 31.06 -1.58
CA HIS A 119 2.28 30.68 -0.22
C HIS A 119 3.63 31.29 0.19
N LYS A 120 4.61 31.22 -0.70
CA LYS A 120 5.92 31.78 -0.47
C LYS A 120 5.86 33.30 -0.28
N SER A 121 5.06 33.98 -1.08
CA SER A 121 4.84 35.42 -0.98
C SER A 121 4.22 35.82 0.37
N LYS A 122 3.26 35.03 0.86
CA LYS A 122 2.63 35.28 2.18
C LYS A 122 3.59 35.06 3.34
N GLU A 123 4.48 34.08 3.23
CA GLU A 123 5.49 33.83 4.26
C GLU A 123 6.54 34.95 4.32
N GLU A 124 6.93 35.49 3.18
CA GLU A 124 7.90 36.58 3.09
C GLU A 124 7.36 37.91 3.61
N THR A 125 6.05 38.14 3.52
CA THR A 125 5.43 39.38 4.00
C THR A 125 5.09 39.36 5.49
N ARG A 126 5.33 38.28 6.19
CA ARG A 126 5.22 38.16 7.63
C ARG A 126 6.59 38.26 8.30
#